data_5cd6ea18961ee9cdd6a3c8aa1d7df681
#
_entry.id   5cd6ea18961ee9cdd6a3c8aa1d7df681
#
_cell.length_a   1.000
_cell.length_b   1.000
_cell.length_c   1.000
_cell.angle_alpha   90.00
_cell.angle_beta   90.00
_cell.angle_gamma   90.00
#
_symmetry.space_group_name_H-M   'P 1'
#
loop_
_entity.id
_entity.type
_entity.pdbx_description
1 polymer ?
#
loop_
_entity_poly.entity_id
_entity_poly.type
_entity_poly.pdbx_seq_one_letter_code
_entity_poly.pdbx_strand_id
1 'polypeptide(L)'
;MTVELITAATPEIHEAMARLLPQLSRSAKPMSEADVERFLAQGSVHLFVFRPDAADNEGNNPILGMLSLATFEIPTGVRAWVEDVVVDEAARG
;
A
#
# COMPACT_ATOMS: atom_id res chain seq x y z
N MET A 1 -9.43 -1.58 12.64
CA MET A 1 -8.51 -1.65 11.49
C MET A 1 -7.16 -1.11 11.88
N THR A 2 -6.14 -1.86 11.62
CA THR A 2 -4.76 -1.49 11.96
C THR A 2 -4.07 -0.92 10.74
N VAL A 3 -3.40 0.23 10.89
CA VAL A 3 -2.64 0.88 9.84
C VAL A 3 -1.16 0.71 10.12
N GLU A 4 -0.41 0.35 9.09
CA GLU A 4 1.01 0.07 9.23
C GLU A 4 1.80 0.80 8.13
N LEU A 5 2.86 1.51 8.53
CA LEU A 5 3.78 2.12 7.57
C LEU A 5 4.78 1.05 7.10
N ILE A 6 4.89 0.87 5.79
CA ILE A 6 5.77 -0.13 5.21
C ILE A 6 7.10 0.52 4.84
N THR A 7 8.19 -0.04 5.37
CA THR A 7 9.53 0.50 5.14
C THR A 7 10.43 -0.45 4.36
N ALA A 8 10.00 -1.69 4.14
CA ALA A 8 10.82 -2.68 3.45
C ALA A 8 9.94 -3.53 2.52
N ALA A 9 10.52 -3.90 1.38
CA ALA A 9 9.88 -4.81 0.44
C ALA A 9 9.94 -6.23 1.01
N THR A 10 8.78 -6.86 1.16
CA THR A 10 8.68 -8.24 1.61
C THR A 10 7.82 -9.02 0.62
N PRO A 11 7.89 -10.37 0.63
CA PRO A 11 6.99 -11.15 -0.23
C PRO A 11 5.52 -10.83 0.01
N GLU A 12 5.13 -10.55 1.25
CA GLU A 12 3.75 -10.18 1.55
C GLU A 12 3.36 -8.86 0.88
N ILE A 13 4.24 -7.86 0.90
CA ILE A 13 3.96 -6.57 0.27
C ILE A 13 3.88 -6.73 -1.26
N HIS A 14 4.78 -7.50 -1.85
CA HIS A 14 4.74 -7.77 -3.29
C HIS A 14 3.43 -8.47 -3.67
N GLU A 15 3.01 -9.48 -2.89
CA GLU A 15 1.76 -10.18 -3.12
C GLU A 15 0.56 -9.24 -2.99
N ALA A 16 0.54 -8.41 -1.94
CA ALA A 16 -0.56 -7.46 -1.72
C ALA A 16 -0.68 -6.49 -2.89
N MET A 17 0.43 -5.97 -3.39
CA MET A 17 0.41 -5.07 -4.55
C MET A 17 -0.09 -5.80 -5.80
N ALA A 18 0.35 -7.05 -6.02
CA ALA A 18 -0.11 -7.84 -7.16
C ALA A 18 -1.62 -8.07 -7.12
N ARG A 19 -2.18 -8.20 -5.93
CA ARG A 19 -3.61 -8.44 -5.72
C ARG A 19 -4.44 -7.15 -5.78
N LEU A 20 -3.93 -6.07 -5.20
CA LEU A 20 -4.70 -4.84 -5.02
C LEU A 20 -4.60 -3.85 -6.18
N LEU A 21 -3.44 -3.72 -6.82
CA LEU A 21 -3.27 -2.74 -7.89
C LEU A 21 -4.21 -2.95 -9.08
N PRO A 22 -4.50 -4.19 -9.54
CA PRO A 22 -5.49 -4.38 -10.60
C PRO A 22 -6.89 -3.95 -10.22
N GLN A 23 -7.21 -3.92 -8.92
CA GLN A 23 -8.52 -3.44 -8.45
C GLN A 23 -8.62 -1.92 -8.49
N LEU A 24 -7.48 -1.24 -8.47
CA LEU A 24 -7.41 0.20 -8.57
C LEU A 24 -7.39 0.65 -10.04
N SER A 25 -6.61 -0.04 -10.86
CA SER A 25 -6.47 0.27 -12.28
C SER A 25 -6.26 -1.02 -13.06
N ARG A 26 -7.18 -1.34 -13.96
CA ARG A 26 -7.10 -2.56 -14.78
C ARG A 26 -5.93 -2.54 -15.74
N SER A 27 -5.45 -1.36 -16.11
CA SER A 27 -4.32 -1.20 -17.03
C SER A 27 -2.98 -1.10 -16.31
N ALA A 28 -2.96 -1.17 -14.98
CA ALA A 28 -1.72 -1.12 -14.23
C ALA A 28 -0.84 -2.33 -14.56
N LYS A 29 0.42 -2.08 -14.85
CA LYS A 29 1.37 -3.17 -15.10
C LYS A 29 1.77 -3.79 -13.78
N PRO A 30 1.93 -5.13 -13.72
CA PRO A 30 2.43 -5.76 -12.50
C PRO A 30 3.79 -5.19 -12.11
N MET A 31 4.00 -4.99 -10.83
CA MET A 31 5.29 -4.54 -10.31
C MET A 31 6.16 -5.76 -10.01
N SER A 32 7.39 -5.75 -10.48
CA SER A 32 8.39 -6.75 -10.10
C SER A 32 8.84 -6.50 -8.66
N GLU A 33 9.57 -7.47 -8.09
CA GLU A 33 10.16 -7.26 -6.76
C GLU A 33 11.09 -6.06 -6.76
N ALA A 34 11.88 -5.87 -7.82
CA ALA A 34 12.77 -4.72 -7.95
C ALA A 34 11.98 -3.41 -8.04
N ASP A 35 10.82 -3.41 -8.70
CA ASP A 35 9.95 -2.24 -8.78
C ASP A 35 9.43 -1.86 -7.40
N VAL A 36 9.03 -2.84 -6.60
CA VAL A 36 8.53 -2.60 -5.24
C VAL A 36 9.66 -2.03 -4.37
N GLU A 37 10.85 -2.59 -4.45
CA GLU A 37 12.00 -2.09 -3.71
C GLU A 37 12.31 -0.63 -4.09
N ARG A 38 12.33 -0.33 -5.38
CA ARG A 38 12.57 1.03 -5.86
C ARG A 38 11.50 2.00 -5.37
N PHE A 39 10.24 1.58 -5.42
CA PHE A 39 9.12 2.39 -4.95
C PHE A 39 9.29 2.72 -3.45
N LEU A 40 9.58 1.71 -2.63
CA LEU A 40 9.71 1.90 -1.19
C LEU A 40 10.98 2.66 -0.78
N ALA A 41 11.96 2.75 -1.67
CA ALA A 41 13.19 3.49 -1.41
C ALA A 41 13.05 4.99 -1.56
N GLN A 42 11.92 5.47 -2.09
CA GLN A 42 11.69 6.90 -2.25
C GLN A 42 11.46 7.57 -0.88
N GLY A 43 12.27 8.56 -0.55
CA GLY A 43 12.18 9.22 0.75
C GLY A 43 10.95 10.08 0.94
N SER A 44 10.31 10.50 -0.15
CA SER A 44 9.14 11.41 -0.10
C SER A 44 7.82 10.68 -0.33
N VAL A 45 7.83 9.37 -0.50
CA VAL A 45 6.61 8.58 -0.70
C VAL A 45 6.55 7.50 0.36
N HIS A 46 5.39 7.37 1.01
CA HIS A 46 5.18 6.45 2.10
C HIS A 46 4.02 5.54 1.78
N LEU A 47 4.21 4.23 1.93
CA LEU A 47 3.16 3.25 1.74
C LEU A 47 2.57 2.86 3.08
N PHE A 48 1.25 3.00 3.21
CA PHE A 48 0.51 2.50 4.36
C PHE A 48 -0.37 1.35 3.92
N VAL A 49 -0.44 0.33 4.75
CA VAL A 49 -1.33 -0.81 4.53
C VAL A 49 -2.30 -0.94 5.68
N PHE A 50 -3.44 -1.57 5.39
CA PHE A 50 -4.51 -1.74 6.36
C PHE A 50 -4.76 -3.22 6.57
N ARG A 51 -4.87 -3.62 7.83
CA ARG A 51 -5.17 -5.00 8.23
C ARG A 51 -6.39 -5.01 9.14
N PRO A 52 -7.15 -6.13 9.22
CA PRO A 52 -8.18 -6.24 10.25
C PRO A 52 -7.53 -6.21 11.64
N ASP A 53 -8.28 -5.74 12.64
CA ASP A 53 -7.76 -5.61 14.01
C ASP A 53 -7.47 -6.97 14.64
N ALA A 54 -8.18 -8.00 14.22
CA ALA A 54 -7.98 -9.35 14.73
C ALA A 54 -7.80 -10.33 13.59
N ALA A 55 -7.00 -11.36 13.81
CA ALA A 55 -6.82 -12.44 12.86
C ALA A 55 -8.15 -13.19 12.66
N ASP A 56 -8.32 -13.80 11.49
CA ASP A 56 -9.48 -14.63 11.22
C ASP A 56 -9.39 -15.98 11.97
N ASN A 57 -10.37 -16.87 11.74
CA ASN A 57 -10.43 -18.16 12.43
C ASN A 57 -9.24 -19.07 12.11
N GLU A 58 -8.52 -18.79 11.04
CA GLU A 58 -7.35 -19.57 10.62
C GLU A 58 -6.05 -18.91 11.04
N GLY A 59 -6.12 -17.80 11.79
CA GLY A 59 -4.95 -17.07 12.24
C GLY A 59 -4.38 -16.11 11.21
N ASN A 60 -5.08 -15.86 10.10
CA ASN A 60 -4.62 -14.95 9.05
C ASN A 60 -5.00 -13.51 9.37
N ASN A 61 -4.10 -12.61 9.05
CA ASN A 61 -4.33 -11.17 9.21
C ASN A 61 -3.84 -10.47 7.93
N PRO A 62 -4.58 -10.65 6.82
CA PRO A 62 -4.11 -10.19 5.51
C PRO A 62 -4.18 -8.67 5.37
N ILE A 63 -3.38 -8.16 4.43
CA ILE A 63 -3.48 -6.76 4.02
C ILE A 63 -4.76 -6.61 3.19
N LEU A 64 -5.67 -5.77 3.67
CA LEU A 64 -6.96 -5.54 3.02
C LEU A 64 -7.00 -4.24 2.23
N GLY A 65 -5.99 -3.41 2.33
CA GLY A 65 -5.96 -2.16 1.61
C GLY A 65 -4.63 -1.47 1.72
N MET A 66 -4.43 -0.45 0.89
CA MET A 66 -3.21 0.34 0.91
C MET A 66 -3.50 1.76 0.44
N LEU A 67 -2.61 2.67 0.80
CA LEU A 67 -2.56 4.00 0.20
C LEU A 67 -1.11 4.48 0.14
N SER A 68 -0.84 5.34 -0.84
CA SER A 68 0.44 6.03 -0.93
C SER A 68 0.27 7.48 -0.50
N LEU A 69 1.21 7.96 0.32
CA LEU A 69 1.24 9.35 0.76
C LEU A 69 2.54 9.97 0.26
N ALA A 70 2.42 10.96 -0.60
CA ALA A 70 3.58 11.71 -1.09
C ALA A 70 3.69 13.01 -0.31
N THR A 71 4.91 13.36 0.10
CA THR A 71 5.17 14.62 0.79
C THR A 71 6.19 15.44 -0.02
N PHE A 72 6.01 16.76 -0.02
CA PHE A 72 6.93 17.63 -0.71
C PHE A 72 6.93 19.01 -0.05
N GLU A 73 8.01 19.72 -0.25
CA GLU A 73 8.18 21.07 0.30
C GLU A 73 7.92 22.10 -0.77
N ILE A 74 7.20 23.16 -0.36
CA ILE A 74 7.05 24.38 -1.15
C ILE A 74 7.51 25.55 -0.28
N PRO A 75 7.75 26.75 -0.84
CA PRO A 75 8.29 27.84 -0.03
C PRO A 75 7.48 28.20 1.22
N THR A 76 6.18 27.92 1.22
CA THR A 76 5.32 28.24 2.36
C THR A 76 5.08 27.09 3.31
N GLY A 77 5.72 25.91 3.09
CA GLY A 77 5.60 24.80 4.01
C GLY A 77 5.61 23.44 3.33
N VAL A 78 5.23 22.43 4.09
CA VAL A 78 5.17 21.04 3.62
C VAL A 78 3.74 20.71 3.19
N ARG A 79 3.63 19.97 2.10
CA ARG A 79 2.35 19.47 1.60
C ARG A 79 2.37 17.95 1.57
N ALA A 80 1.20 17.36 1.74
CA ALA A 80 1.00 15.92 1.63
C ALA A 80 -0.08 15.64 0.59
N TRP A 81 0.12 14.58 -0.20
CA TRP A 81 -0.79 14.20 -1.27
C TRP A 81 -1.08 12.70 -1.17
N VAL A 82 -2.37 12.35 -1.13
CA VAL A 82 -2.79 10.94 -1.05
C VAL A 82 -3.05 10.43 -2.45
N GLU A 83 -2.45 9.27 -2.79
CA GLU A 83 -2.59 8.62 -4.08
C GLU A 83 -2.80 7.12 -3.90
N ASP A 84 -3.35 6.47 -4.94
CA ASP A 84 -3.47 5.02 -5.04
C ASP A 84 -4.13 4.39 -3.82
N VAL A 85 -5.28 4.94 -3.42
CA VAL A 85 -6.07 4.37 -2.32
C VAL A 85 -6.88 3.20 -2.86
N VAL A 86 -6.69 2.02 -2.30
CA VAL A 86 -7.47 0.84 -2.69
C VAL A 86 -7.79 -0.01 -1.48
N VAL A 87 -9.02 -0.49 -1.42
CA VAL A 87 -9.47 -1.49 -0.45
C VAL A 87 -9.87 -2.72 -1.23
N ASP A 88 -9.39 -3.89 -0.79
CA ASP A 88 -9.70 -5.16 -1.43
C ASP A 88 -11.22 -5.29 -1.55
N GLU A 89 -11.72 -5.62 -2.74
CA GLU A 89 -13.16 -5.75 -2.97
C GLU A 89 -13.77 -6.82 -2.07
N ALA A 90 -12.99 -7.83 -1.68
CA ALA A 90 -13.44 -8.86 -0.74
C ALA A 90 -13.74 -8.27 0.65
N ALA A 91 -13.17 -7.09 0.98
CA ALA A 91 -13.37 -6.42 2.27
C ALA A 91 -14.35 -5.26 2.19
N ARG A 92 -14.82 -4.91 1.01
CA ARG A 92 -15.71 -3.76 0.83
C ARG A 92 -17.20 -4.07 1.10
N GLY A 93 -17.50 -5.28 1.41
CA GLY A 93 -18.86 -5.70 1.68
C GLY A 93 -19.67 -5.86 0.43
#